data_53f171eae26de898b9b689214a163bc9
#
_entry.id   53f171eae26de898b9b689214a163bc9
#
_cell.length_a   1.000
_cell.length_b   1.000
_cell.length_c   1.000
_cell.angle_alpha   90.00
_cell.angle_beta   90.00
_cell.angle_gamma   90.00
#
_symmetry.space_group_name_H-M   'P 1'
#
loop_
_entity.id
_entity.type
_entity.pdbx_description
1 polymer ?
#
loop_
_entity_poly.entity_id
_entity_poly.type
_entity_poly.pdbx_seq_one_letter_code
_entity_poly.pdbx_strand_id
1 'polypeptide(L)'
;MQRGLVRRYFTMCCSIILTSIILLGVIFMVFAAQYFKEDKLGALEKNAKYAAEMTERYIISVDGRYQLVNNALLTSSWIPMAKALDADIYLANLSGDVLLCTHRSTCNHMVYGIEEEMIQKVKNNGCYTEVGKMGEIYKSSYYTAGVPLTLSDGQIAGVIFASSSAQGLTEFMGDILKMLSLIHI
;
A
#
# COMPACT_ATOMS: atom_id res chain seq x y z
N MET A 1 37.16 -46.42 19.12
CA MET A 1 37.56 -45.03 18.84
C MET A 1 36.95 -44.44 17.52
N GLN A 2 36.84 -45.21 16.47
CA GLN A 2 36.35 -44.70 15.15
C GLN A 2 34.88 -44.21 15.12
N ARG A 3 33.95 -44.80 15.88
CA ARG A 3 32.54 -44.40 15.91
C ARG A 3 32.31 -42.95 16.42
N GLY A 4 33.15 -42.45 17.28
CA GLY A 4 33.04 -41.07 17.79
C GLY A 4 33.49 -40.02 16.76
N LEU A 5 34.46 -40.34 15.93
CA LEU A 5 34.99 -39.47 14.90
C LEU A 5 33.97 -39.27 13.79
N VAL A 6 33.40 -40.36 13.25
CA VAL A 6 32.36 -40.36 12.23
C VAL A 6 31.12 -39.56 12.68
N ARG A 7 30.71 -39.75 13.93
CA ARG A 7 29.55 -38.99 14.47
C ARG A 7 29.85 -37.49 14.54
N ARG A 8 31.06 -37.07 14.91
CA ARG A 8 31.45 -35.65 14.94
C ARG A 8 31.46 -35.04 13.56
N TYR A 9 32.04 -35.70 12.56
CA TYR A 9 32.04 -35.23 11.17
C TYR A 9 30.61 -35.12 10.61
N PHE A 10 29.79 -36.14 10.85
CA PHE A 10 28.40 -36.12 10.42
C PHE A 10 27.62 -34.95 11.03
N THR A 11 27.78 -34.72 12.34
CA THR A 11 27.13 -33.60 13.04
C THR A 11 27.60 -32.24 12.49
N MET A 12 28.91 -32.09 12.22
CA MET A 12 29.44 -30.87 11.62
C MET A 12 28.89 -30.62 10.22
N CYS A 13 28.86 -31.63 9.35
CA CYS A 13 28.30 -31.48 8.00
C CYS A 13 26.81 -31.14 8.03
N CYS A 14 26.01 -31.82 8.85
CA CYS A 14 24.59 -31.50 9.04
C CYS A 14 24.39 -30.08 9.56
N SER A 15 25.18 -29.64 10.52
CA SER A 15 25.11 -28.27 11.07
C SER A 15 25.41 -27.21 10.01
N ILE A 16 26.45 -27.40 9.20
CA ILE A 16 26.80 -26.47 8.11
C ILE A 16 25.69 -26.39 7.07
N ILE A 17 25.14 -27.54 6.64
CA ILE A 17 24.04 -27.58 5.68
C ILE A 17 22.81 -26.86 6.24
N LEU A 18 22.46 -27.15 7.49
CA LEU A 18 21.31 -26.57 8.15
C LEU A 18 21.44 -25.03 8.27
N THR A 19 22.61 -24.56 8.70
CA THR A 19 22.91 -23.12 8.79
C THR A 19 22.85 -22.45 7.43
N SER A 20 23.34 -23.10 6.37
CA SER A 20 23.27 -22.58 5.01
C SER A 20 21.84 -22.45 4.52
N ILE A 21 20.98 -23.44 4.78
CA ILE A 21 19.55 -23.40 4.39
C ILE A 21 18.82 -22.28 5.12
N ILE A 22 19.06 -22.11 6.42
CA ILE A 22 18.45 -21.05 7.22
C ILE A 22 18.87 -19.68 6.68
N LEU A 23 20.19 -19.48 6.44
CA LEU A 23 20.72 -18.23 5.92
C LEU A 23 20.08 -17.88 4.56
N LEU A 24 20.00 -18.85 3.65
CA LEU A 24 19.39 -18.68 2.33
C LEU A 24 17.90 -18.33 2.46
N GLY A 25 17.17 -18.99 3.38
CA GLY A 25 15.77 -18.73 3.66
C GLY A 25 15.52 -17.30 4.16
N VAL A 26 16.39 -16.80 5.07
CA VAL A 26 16.29 -15.43 5.58
C VAL A 26 16.54 -14.41 4.45
N ILE A 27 17.57 -14.63 3.64
CA ILE A 27 17.88 -13.75 2.51
C ILE A 27 16.70 -13.71 1.55
N PHE A 28 16.15 -14.88 1.19
CA PHE A 28 14.97 -14.98 0.31
C PHE A 28 13.77 -14.23 0.87
N MET A 29 13.50 -14.37 2.18
CA MET A 29 12.39 -13.67 2.84
C MET A 29 12.53 -12.14 2.75
N VAL A 30 13.75 -11.60 2.97
CA VAL A 30 13.99 -10.15 2.87
C VAL A 30 13.72 -9.66 1.45
N PHE A 31 14.24 -10.35 0.44
CA PHE A 31 13.98 -10.00 -0.97
C PHE A 31 12.51 -10.11 -1.34
N ALA A 32 11.83 -11.17 -0.92
CA ALA A 32 10.41 -11.35 -1.17
C ALA A 32 9.58 -10.22 -0.55
N ALA A 33 9.87 -9.85 0.71
CA ALA A 33 9.18 -8.76 1.39
C ALA A 33 9.36 -7.40 0.68
N GLN A 34 10.57 -7.09 0.21
CA GLN A 34 10.83 -5.88 -0.56
C GLN A 34 10.09 -5.89 -1.90
N TYR A 35 10.16 -6.99 -2.63
CA TYR A 35 9.46 -7.14 -3.90
C TYR A 35 7.95 -6.95 -3.76
N PHE A 36 7.32 -7.62 -2.78
CA PHE A 36 5.88 -7.47 -2.52
C PHE A 36 5.49 -6.04 -2.13
N LYS A 37 6.34 -5.36 -1.34
CA LYS A 37 6.12 -3.96 -0.98
C LYS A 37 6.11 -3.06 -2.21
N GLU A 38 7.11 -3.18 -3.06
CA GLU A 38 7.25 -2.36 -4.26
C GLU A 38 6.13 -2.64 -5.27
N ASP A 39 5.81 -3.91 -5.49
CA ASP A 39 4.71 -4.33 -6.36
C ASP A 39 3.36 -3.78 -5.88
N LYS A 40 3.07 -3.90 -4.58
CA LYS A 40 1.83 -3.39 -3.98
C LYS A 40 1.72 -1.86 -4.09
N LEU A 41 2.80 -1.13 -3.78
CA LEU A 41 2.83 0.32 -3.91
C LEU A 41 2.68 0.77 -5.37
N GLY A 42 3.36 0.11 -6.30
CA GLY A 42 3.23 0.38 -7.73
C GLY A 42 1.81 0.12 -8.25
N ALA A 43 1.17 -0.96 -7.80
CA ALA A 43 -0.21 -1.25 -8.15
C ALA A 43 -1.18 -0.20 -7.60
N LEU A 44 -1.00 0.25 -6.35
CA LEU A 44 -1.80 1.32 -5.76
C LEU A 44 -1.63 2.64 -6.49
N GLU A 45 -0.39 3.03 -6.79
CA GLU A 45 -0.08 4.25 -7.54
C GLU A 45 -0.75 4.24 -8.93
N LYS A 46 -0.61 3.13 -9.66
CA LYS A 46 -1.23 2.98 -10.98
C LYS A 46 -2.74 3.12 -10.93
N ASN A 47 -3.38 2.53 -9.94
CA ASN A 47 -4.84 2.61 -9.80
C ASN A 47 -5.30 3.99 -9.29
N ALA A 48 -4.51 4.66 -8.43
CA ALA A 48 -4.76 6.05 -8.07
C ALA A 48 -4.68 6.97 -9.29
N LYS A 49 -3.72 6.76 -10.22
CA LYS A 49 -3.63 7.49 -11.50
C LYS A 49 -4.88 7.26 -12.37
N TYR A 50 -5.33 6.02 -12.52
CA TYR A 50 -6.56 5.75 -13.25
C TYR A 50 -7.79 6.41 -12.60
N ALA A 51 -7.88 6.39 -11.27
CA ALA A 51 -8.94 7.07 -10.56
C ALA A 51 -8.88 8.59 -10.76
N ALA A 52 -7.67 9.19 -10.82
CA ALA A 52 -7.49 10.61 -11.12
C ALA A 52 -7.95 10.96 -12.54
N GLU A 53 -7.55 10.20 -13.57
CA GLU A 53 -7.97 10.37 -14.95
C GLU A 53 -9.50 10.22 -15.12
N MET A 54 -10.11 9.29 -14.38
CA MET A 54 -11.56 9.14 -14.37
C MET A 54 -12.24 10.34 -13.70
N THR A 55 -11.67 10.83 -12.60
CA THR A 55 -12.23 11.94 -11.80
C THR A 55 -12.24 13.24 -12.59
N GLU A 56 -11.21 13.52 -13.38
CA GLU A 56 -11.13 14.71 -14.22
C GLU A 56 -12.39 14.89 -15.08
N ARG A 57 -12.98 13.81 -15.61
CA ARG A 57 -14.18 13.84 -16.44
C ARG A 57 -15.45 14.24 -15.67
N TYR A 58 -15.42 14.21 -14.35
CA TYR A 58 -16.52 14.59 -13.46
C TYR A 58 -16.29 15.95 -12.80
N ILE A 59 -15.25 16.68 -13.20
CA ILE A 59 -15.00 18.04 -12.72
C ILE A 59 -15.47 19.01 -13.80
N ILE A 60 -16.30 19.96 -13.37
CA ILE A 60 -16.75 21.09 -14.21
C ILE A 60 -16.27 22.40 -13.59
N SER A 61 -15.95 23.35 -14.43
CA SER A 61 -15.66 24.73 -13.99
C SER A 61 -16.93 25.56 -14.07
N VAL A 62 -17.37 26.10 -12.94
CA VAL A 62 -18.51 27.01 -12.83
C VAL A 62 -18.04 28.28 -12.17
N ASP A 63 -18.16 29.42 -12.85
CA ASP A 63 -17.71 30.75 -12.36
C ASP A 63 -16.25 30.77 -11.84
N GLY A 64 -15.35 30.05 -12.53
CA GLY A 64 -13.94 29.95 -12.16
C GLY A 64 -13.65 29.07 -10.93
N ARG A 65 -14.65 28.30 -10.46
CA ARG A 65 -14.51 27.31 -9.38
C ARG A 65 -14.72 25.91 -9.92
N TYR A 66 -13.85 24.99 -9.55
CA TYR A 66 -13.99 23.59 -9.88
C TYR A 66 -14.99 22.91 -8.95
N GLN A 67 -15.96 22.22 -9.54
CA GLN A 67 -16.97 21.46 -8.81
C GLN A 67 -17.01 20.04 -9.32
N LEU A 68 -17.06 19.10 -8.37
CA LEU A 68 -17.23 17.69 -8.65
C LEU A 68 -18.72 17.38 -8.85
N VAL A 69 -19.04 16.74 -9.97
CA VAL A 69 -20.42 16.35 -10.31
C VAL A 69 -20.56 14.83 -10.29
N ASN A 70 -21.80 14.35 -10.07
CA ASN A 70 -22.12 12.91 -10.08
C ASN A 70 -21.25 12.04 -9.14
N ASN A 71 -21.03 12.50 -7.91
CA ASN A 71 -20.20 11.84 -6.89
C ASN A 71 -20.53 10.35 -6.74
N ALA A 72 -21.82 9.98 -6.76
CA ALA A 72 -22.26 8.60 -6.61
C ALA A 72 -21.81 7.71 -7.79
N LEU A 73 -21.88 8.22 -9.01
CA LEU A 73 -21.45 7.50 -10.20
C LEU A 73 -19.94 7.33 -10.23
N LEU A 74 -19.19 8.40 -9.90
CA LEU A 74 -17.73 8.35 -9.80
C LEU A 74 -17.28 7.34 -8.74
N THR A 75 -17.83 7.42 -7.52
CA THR A 75 -17.49 6.46 -6.45
C THR A 75 -17.82 5.03 -6.86
N SER A 76 -18.96 4.81 -7.54
CA SER A 76 -19.35 3.49 -8.06
C SER A 76 -18.36 2.95 -9.09
N SER A 77 -17.72 3.80 -9.88
CA SER A 77 -16.71 3.40 -10.86
C SER A 77 -15.38 3.02 -10.20
N TRP A 78 -15.06 3.56 -9.04
CA TRP A 78 -13.85 3.20 -8.27
C TRP A 78 -13.97 1.89 -7.51
N ILE A 79 -15.19 1.47 -7.12
CA ILE A 79 -15.41 0.28 -6.30
C ILE A 79 -14.80 -1.00 -6.90
N PRO A 80 -14.89 -1.30 -8.20
CA PRO A 80 -14.25 -2.49 -8.77
C PRO A 80 -12.72 -2.47 -8.62
N MET A 81 -12.10 -1.30 -8.84
CA MET A 81 -10.64 -1.14 -8.68
C MET A 81 -10.22 -1.28 -7.22
N ALA A 82 -10.94 -0.63 -6.32
CA ALA A 82 -10.72 -0.72 -4.88
C ALA A 82 -10.79 -2.18 -4.39
N LYS A 83 -11.82 -2.92 -4.81
CA LYS A 83 -11.98 -4.35 -4.48
C LYS A 83 -10.89 -5.24 -5.06
N ALA A 84 -10.47 -5.00 -6.32
CA ALA A 84 -9.42 -5.81 -6.95
C ALA A 84 -8.07 -5.69 -6.24
N LEU A 85 -7.82 -4.57 -5.58
CA LEU A 85 -6.58 -4.30 -4.84
C LEU A 85 -6.68 -4.54 -3.34
N ASP A 86 -7.89 -4.85 -2.83
CA ASP A 86 -8.20 -4.81 -1.41
C ASP A 86 -7.74 -3.48 -0.80
N ALA A 87 -8.22 -2.38 -1.37
CA ALA A 87 -7.81 -1.03 -1.06
C ALA A 87 -9.00 -0.08 -0.95
N ASP A 88 -8.81 1.01 -0.22
CA ASP A 88 -9.69 2.16 -0.25
C ASP A 88 -9.12 3.22 -1.20
N ILE A 89 -9.97 3.77 -2.09
CA ILE A 89 -9.63 4.89 -2.96
C ILE A 89 -10.42 6.10 -2.48
N TYR A 90 -9.75 7.23 -2.32
CA TYR A 90 -10.38 8.45 -1.84
C TYR A 90 -9.76 9.71 -2.45
N LEU A 91 -10.58 10.75 -2.60
CA LEU A 91 -10.22 12.07 -3.11
C LEU A 91 -10.15 13.05 -1.95
N ALA A 92 -9.02 13.73 -1.83
CA ALA A 92 -8.85 14.87 -0.94
C ALA A 92 -8.70 16.18 -1.72
N ASN A 93 -9.21 17.28 -1.17
CA ASN A 93 -8.93 18.61 -1.67
C ASN A 93 -7.49 19.05 -1.26
N LEU A 94 -7.06 20.21 -1.72
CA LEU A 94 -5.73 20.73 -1.41
C LEU A 94 -5.56 21.19 0.06
N SER A 95 -6.65 21.29 0.81
CA SER A 95 -6.66 21.56 2.25
C SER A 95 -6.61 20.28 3.10
N GLY A 96 -6.66 19.11 2.46
CA GLY A 96 -6.64 17.81 3.15
C GLY A 96 -8.02 17.24 3.49
N ASP A 97 -9.13 17.94 3.19
CA ASP A 97 -10.47 17.40 3.44
C ASP A 97 -10.80 16.33 2.42
N VAL A 98 -11.28 15.18 2.89
CA VAL A 98 -11.67 14.06 2.02
C VAL A 98 -13.08 14.26 1.51
N LEU A 99 -13.21 14.39 0.20
CA LEU A 99 -14.47 14.67 -0.49
C LEU A 99 -15.23 13.40 -0.87
N LEU A 100 -14.50 12.34 -1.27
CA LEU A 100 -15.04 11.03 -1.67
C LEU A 100 -14.18 9.90 -1.13
N CYS A 101 -14.82 8.77 -0.82
CA CYS A 101 -14.15 7.54 -0.39
C CYS A 101 -14.95 6.31 -0.83
N THR A 102 -14.27 5.25 -1.24
CA THR A 102 -14.91 3.96 -1.59
C THR A 102 -15.33 3.15 -0.37
N HIS A 103 -14.86 3.49 0.82
CA HIS A 103 -15.27 2.82 2.06
C HIS A 103 -16.73 3.13 2.39
N ARG A 104 -17.57 2.11 2.50
CA ARG A 104 -19.04 2.25 2.63
C ARG A 104 -19.54 2.57 4.05
N SER A 105 -18.74 2.30 5.07
CA SER A 105 -19.03 2.65 6.46
C SER A 105 -18.24 3.89 6.84
N THR A 106 -18.47 4.48 8.02
CA THR A 106 -17.78 5.67 8.51
C THR A 106 -16.29 5.69 8.10
N CYS A 107 -16.01 6.46 7.04
CA CYS A 107 -14.67 6.53 6.48
C CYS A 107 -13.79 7.37 7.43
N ASN A 108 -12.81 6.75 8.06
CA ASN A 108 -11.89 7.43 8.96
C ASN A 108 -11.18 8.61 8.26
N HIS A 109 -10.89 8.48 6.96
CA HIS A 109 -10.31 9.55 6.15
C HIS A 109 -11.15 10.84 6.16
N MET A 110 -12.49 10.72 6.14
CA MET A 110 -13.40 11.88 6.20
C MET A 110 -13.41 12.53 7.58
N VAL A 111 -13.09 11.78 8.63
CA VAL A 111 -13.10 12.27 10.01
C VAL A 111 -11.81 13.01 10.37
N TYR A 112 -10.67 12.43 9.98
CA TYR A 112 -9.34 12.95 10.35
C TYR A 112 -8.75 13.88 9.30
N GLY A 113 -9.19 13.79 8.03
CA GLY A 113 -8.56 14.49 6.92
C GLY A 113 -7.16 13.94 6.59
N ILE A 114 -6.49 14.58 5.66
CA ILE A 114 -5.13 14.24 5.22
C ILE A 114 -4.19 15.37 5.66
N GLU A 115 -3.07 15.04 6.26
CA GLU A 115 -2.06 16.02 6.67
C GLU A 115 -1.56 16.85 5.48
N GLU A 116 -1.45 18.16 5.69
CA GLU A 116 -1.02 19.10 4.64
C GLU A 116 0.36 18.72 4.06
N GLU A 117 1.25 18.20 4.89
CA GLU A 117 2.57 17.75 4.46
C GLU A 117 2.49 16.68 3.37
N MET A 118 1.55 15.73 3.47
CA MET A 118 1.35 14.67 2.47
C MET A 118 0.83 15.26 1.17
N ILE A 119 -0.13 16.18 1.22
CA ILE A 119 -0.64 16.91 0.06
C ILE A 119 0.50 17.65 -0.66
N GLN A 120 1.34 18.35 0.09
CA GLN A 120 2.49 19.08 -0.48
C GLN A 120 3.52 18.13 -1.11
N LYS A 121 3.78 16.97 -0.50
CA LYS A 121 4.67 15.94 -1.09
C LYS A 121 4.14 15.45 -2.44
N VAL A 122 2.84 15.19 -2.56
CA VAL A 122 2.22 14.81 -3.84
C VAL A 122 2.36 15.92 -4.87
N LYS A 123 2.08 17.17 -4.50
CA LYS A 123 2.19 18.33 -5.41
C LYS A 123 3.60 18.53 -5.94
N ASN A 124 4.60 18.39 -5.09
CA ASN A 124 5.99 18.67 -5.43
C ASN A 124 6.66 17.54 -6.20
N ASN A 125 6.33 16.29 -5.88
CA ASN A 125 7.00 15.11 -6.41
C ASN A 125 6.21 14.40 -7.52
N GLY A 126 4.95 14.79 -7.75
CA GLY A 126 4.05 14.12 -8.69
C GLY A 126 3.48 12.79 -8.19
N CYS A 127 4.02 12.24 -7.11
CA CYS A 127 3.47 11.09 -6.39
C CYS A 127 4.00 11.06 -4.94
N TYR A 128 3.28 10.32 -4.11
CA TYR A 128 3.66 10.02 -2.72
C TYR A 128 3.39 8.56 -2.45
N THR A 129 4.33 7.87 -1.83
CA THR A 129 4.15 6.49 -1.38
C THR A 129 4.66 6.33 0.04
N GLU A 130 3.90 5.61 0.87
CA GLU A 130 4.24 5.34 2.26
C GLU A 130 3.83 3.92 2.65
N VAL A 131 4.59 3.36 3.60
CA VAL A 131 4.15 2.20 4.39
C VAL A 131 4.13 2.62 5.84
N GLY A 132 2.97 2.91 6.35
CA GLY A 132 2.81 3.47 7.68
C GLY A 132 1.35 3.61 8.09
N LYS A 133 1.11 4.43 9.10
CA LYS A 133 -0.23 4.68 9.64
C LYS A 133 -0.92 5.89 9.01
N MET A 134 -0.27 6.57 8.10
CA MET A 134 -0.73 7.81 7.47
C MET A 134 -1.17 8.84 8.53
N GLY A 135 -0.20 9.35 9.27
CA GLY A 135 -0.49 10.05 10.52
C GLY A 135 -1.07 9.08 11.55
N GLU A 136 -2.27 9.35 12.02
CA GLU A 136 -3.01 8.46 12.94
C GLU A 136 -4.35 7.96 12.37
N ILE A 137 -4.54 8.07 11.04
CA ILE A 137 -5.76 7.62 10.37
C ILE A 137 -5.96 6.12 10.55
N TYR A 138 -4.87 5.34 10.46
CA TYR A 138 -4.90 3.89 10.57
C TYR A 138 -4.33 3.39 11.90
N LYS A 139 -4.99 2.38 12.47
CA LYS A 139 -4.50 1.70 13.69
C LYS A 139 -3.29 0.79 13.42
N SER A 140 -3.16 0.27 12.20
CA SER A 140 -2.08 -0.61 11.73
C SER A 140 -1.37 0.00 10.52
N SER A 141 -0.29 -0.62 10.07
CA SER A 141 0.42 -0.17 8.87
C SER A 141 -0.41 -0.43 7.61
N TYR A 142 -0.42 0.54 6.71
CA TYR A 142 -1.02 0.50 5.38
C TYR A 142 0.01 0.85 4.32
N TYR A 143 -0.14 0.28 3.14
CA TYR A 143 0.47 0.75 1.92
C TYR A 143 -0.39 1.87 1.37
N THR A 144 0.16 3.05 1.18
CA THR A 144 -0.56 4.21 0.66
C THR A 144 0.19 4.80 -0.52
N ALA A 145 -0.52 5.09 -1.59
CA ALA A 145 -0.04 5.85 -2.73
C ALA A 145 -0.96 7.04 -2.97
N GLY A 146 -0.40 8.22 -3.21
CA GLY A 146 -1.11 9.45 -3.52
C GLY A 146 -0.61 10.05 -4.83
N VAL A 147 -1.53 10.53 -5.68
CA VAL A 147 -1.21 11.16 -6.95
C VAL A 147 -2.02 12.44 -7.13
N PRO A 148 -1.49 13.46 -7.83
CA PRO A 148 -2.23 14.69 -8.07
C PRO A 148 -3.40 14.45 -9.04
N LEU A 149 -4.52 15.06 -8.75
CA LEU A 149 -5.63 15.22 -9.68
C LEU A 149 -5.37 16.46 -10.52
N THR A 150 -4.72 16.26 -11.67
CA THR A 150 -4.37 17.34 -12.59
C THR A 150 -5.47 17.47 -13.65
N LEU A 151 -5.94 18.69 -13.86
CA LEU A 151 -6.92 19.01 -14.88
C LEU A 151 -6.26 19.28 -16.24
N SER A 152 -7.07 19.32 -17.30
CA SER A 152 -6.62 19.58 -18.67
C SER A 152 -5.91 20.93 -18.86
N ASP A 153 -6.12 21.89 -17.97
CA ASP A 153 -5.41 23.19 -17.94
C ASP A 153 -4.07 23.14 -17.17
N GLY A 154 -3.68 21.95 -16.65
CA GLY A 154 -2.47 21.74 -15.88
C GLY A 154 -2.59 22.11 -14.38
N GLN A 155 -3.74 22.59 -13.92
CA GLN A 155 -3.94 22.90 -12.51
C GLN A 155 -4.20 21.62 -11.70
N ILE A 156 -3.70 21.57 -10.46
CA ILE A 156 -3.98 20.49 -9.51
C ILE A 156 -5.24 20.86 -8.73
N ALA A 157 -6.31 20.09 -8.93
CA ALA A 157 -7.60 20.31 -8.26
C ALA A 157 -7.73 19.55 -6.93
N GLY A 158 -6.87 18.56 -6.69
CA GLY A 158 -6.89 17.73 -5.47
C GLY A 158 -5.85 16.63 -5.55
N VAL A 159 -5.98 15.64 -4.68
CA VAL A 159 -5.12 14.46 -4.62
C VAL A 159 -5.98 13.22 -4.49
N ILE A 160 -5.68 12.20 -5.30
CA ILE A 160 -6.27 10.87 -5.17
C ILE A 160 -5.30 9.98 -4.41
N PHE A 161 -5.81 9.33 -3.38
CA PHE A 161 -5.07 8.33 -2.61
C PHE A 161 -5.68 6.95 -2.82
N ALA A 162 -4.82 5.93 -2.77
CA ALA A 162 -5.20 4.52 -2.66
C ALA A 162 -4.44 3.90 -1.50
N SER A 163 -5.16 3.27 -0.56
CA SER A 163 -4.57 2.68 0.65
C SER A 163 -5.06 1.25 0.86
N SER A 164 -4.13 0.33 1.16
CA SER A 164 -4.41 -1.09 1.40
C SER A 164 -3.69 -1.55 2.66
N SER A 165 -4.32 -2.43 3.45
CA SER A 165 -3.72 -2.97 4.68
C SER A 165 -2.42 -3.72 4.40
N ALA A 166 -1.40 -3.50 5.23
CA ALA A 166 -0.14 -4.24 5.20
C ALA A 166 -0.18 -5.53 6.05
N GLN A 167 -1.30 -5.82 6.74
CA GLN A 167 -1.41 -6.96 7.65
C GLN A 167 -1.28 -8.30 6.94
N GLY A 168 -1.85 -8.47 5.74
CA GLY A 168 -1.82 -9.72 5.01
C GLY A 168 -0.40 -10.24 4.72
N LEU A 169 0.54 -9.35 4.41
CA LEU A 169 1.94 -9.75 4.22
C LEU A 169 2.60 -10.17 5.53
N THR A 170 2.30 -9.47 6.62
CA THR A 170 2.85 -9.78 7.95
C THR A 170 2.34 -11.13 8.45
N GLU A 171 1.07 -11.45 8.25
CA GLU A 171 0.48 -12.75 8.58
C GLU A 171 1.08 -13.87 7.74
N PHE A 172 1.18 -13.69 6.42
CA PHE A 172 1.79 -14.65 5.51
C PHE A 172 3.26 -14.96 5.88
N MET A 173 4.06 -13.94 6.19
CA MET A 173 5.43 -14.14 6.66
C MET A 173 5.48 -14.86 8.00
N GLY A 174 4.55 -14.55 8.91
CA GLY A 174 4.41 -15.24 10.20
C GLY A 174 4.08 -16.73 10.03
N ASP A 175 3.23 -17.08 9.09
CA ASP A 175 2.85 -18.47 8.80
C ASP A 175 3.99 -19.26 8.14
N ILE A 176 4.77 -18.65 7.26
CA ILE A 176 6.00 -19.26 6.72
C ILE A 176 7.00 -19.55 7.86
N LEU A 177 7.20 -18.61 8.77
CA LEU A 177 8.09 -18.81 9.93
C LEU A 177 7.61 -19.94 10.84
N LYS A 178 6.30 -20.04 11.08
CA LYS A 178 5.71 -21.15 11.83
C LYS A 178 5.92 -22.50 11.12
N MET A 179 5.68 -22.56 9.80
CA MET A 179 5.95 -23.78 9.02
C MET A 179 7.42 -24.19 9.09
N LEU A 180 8.35 -23.26 8.96
CA LEU A 180 9.78 -23.53 9.09
C LEU A 180 10.15 -24.03 10.49
N SER A 181 9.51 -23.52 11.54
CA SER A 181 9.75 -23.98 12.92
C SER A 181 9.18 -25.38 13.19
N LEU A 182 8.08 -25.78 12.53
CA LEU A 182 7.49 -27.11 12.65
C LEU A 182 8.30 -28.22 11.97
N ILE A 183 9.10 -27.88 10.95
CA ILE A 183 9.98 -28.83 10.26
C ILE A 183 11.20 -29.18 11.14
N HIS A 184 11.46 -28.40 12.21
CA HIS A 184 12.60 -28.59 13.11
C HIS A 184 12.32 -29.48 14.35
N ILE A 185 11.11 -30.02 14.52
CA ILE A 185 10.76 -31.01 15.54
C ILE A 185 10.69 -32.41 14.91
#